data_0bb55a82873e491452398a8fda100b29
#
_entry.id   0bb55a82873e491452398a8fda100b29
#
_cell.length_a   1.000
_cell.length_b   1.000
_cell.length_c   1.000
_cell.angle_alpha   90.00
_cell.angle_beta   90.00
_cell.angle_gamma   90.00
#
_symmetry.space_group_name_H-M   'P 1'
#
loop_
_entity.id
_entity.type
_entity.pdbx_description
1 polymer ?
#
loop_
_entity_poly.entity_id
_entity_poly.type
_entity_poly.pdbx_seq_one_letter_code
_entity_poly.pdbx_strand_id
1 'polypeptide(L)'
;GTINNISLLEKTRNLKTVDRSITTVHGNASINMRIINVATTQIIYSKVFSIDLDRKFKEIDNVVETTLELIAILADNIGKRILNEIFPIRVESISGSDLILGSGGDILSVGELYNLVELGDEIIDSYTGESLGKIEKVIGTVRITQVDSGLSYAEIVKLEDESIRLGFFKNKFLIKPIIE
;
A
#
# COMPACT_ATOMS: atom_id res chain seq x y z
N GLY A 1 -8.96 3.44 -16.23
CA GLY A 1 -8.78 2.12 -15.62
C GLY A 1 -9.86 1.13 -16.00
N THR A 2 -9.59 -0.13 -15.85
CA THR A 2 -10.54 -1.22 -16.11
C THR A 2 -10.55 -2.14 -14.90
N ILE A 3 -11.75 -2.45 -14.40
CA ILE A 3 -11.93 -3.47 -13.36
C ILE A 3 -11.91 -4.82 -14.09
N ASN A 4 -10.96 -5.68 -13.76
CA ASN A 4 -10.83 -6.99 -14.38
C ASN A 4 -11.69 -8.03 -13.66
N ASN A 5 -11.71 -7.98 -12.33
CA ASN A 5 -12.46 -8.93 -11.51
C ASN A 5 -12.83 -8.28 -10.17
N ILE A 6 -14.04 -8.55 -9.71
CA ILE A 6 -14.44 -8.42 -8.30
C ILE A 6 -15.23 -9.67 -7.99
N SER A 7 -14.79 -10.44 -7.00
CA SER A 7 -15.50 -11.63 -6.52
C SER A 7 -15.61 -11.62 -5.00
N LEU A 8 -16.75 -12.07 -4.52
CA LEU A 8 -17.03 -12.29 -3.11
C LEU A 8 -17.52 -13.73 -2.97
N LEU A 9 -16.84 -14.50 -2.14
CA LEU A 9 -17.18 -15.90 -1.84
C LEU A 9 -17.47 -16.04 -0.35
N GLU A 10 -18.66 -16.53 -0.05
CA GLU A 10 -19.07 -16.85 1.31
C GLU A 10 -18.85 -18.34 1.59
N LYS A 11 -18.24 -18.65 2.74
CA LYS A 11 -18.04 -19.99 3.23
C LYS A 11 -18.55 -20.09 4.67
N THR A 12 -19.69 -20.74 4.85
CA THR A 12 -20.27 -20.99 6.17
C THR A 12 -19.85 -22.35 6.71
N ARG A 13 -19.36 -22.39 7.93
CA ARG A 13 -19.00 -23.60 8.66
C ARG A 13 -19.79 -23.68 9.96
N ASN A 14 -20.62 -24.71 10.09
CA ASN A 14 -21.36 -24.99 11.32
C ASN A 14 -20.46 -25.71 12.33
N LEU A 15 -20.34 -25.15 13.53
CA LEU A 15 -19.62 -25.75 14.64
C LEU A 15 -20.57 -26.70 15.40
N LYS A 16 -20.40 -27.98 15.20
CA LYS A 16 -21.28 -29.04 15.79
C LYS A 16 -21.32 -29.05 17.32
N THR A 17 -20.35 -28.39 17.99
CA THR A 17 -20.22 -28.44 19.46
C THR A 17 -20.90 -27.28 20.18
N VAL A 18 -21.32 -26.19 19.51
CA VAL A 18 -21.78 -24.95 20.15
C VAL A 18 -22.92 -24.30 19.40
N ASP A 19 -23.72 -24.99 18.64
CA ASP A 19 -24.87 -24.48 17.86
C ASP A 19 -24.65 -23.03 17.28
N ARG A 20 -23.45 -22.82 16.71
CA ARG A 20 -23.00 -21.55 16.13
C ARG A 20 -22.43 -21.79 14.75
N SER A 21 -22.72 -20.87 13.83
CA SER A 21 -22.11 -20.83 12.51
C SER A 21 -21.05 -19.73 12.45
N ILE A 22 -19.95 -20.02 11.76
CA ILE A 22 -18.95 -19.01 11.39
C ILE A 22 -19.01 -18.88 9.88
N THR A 23 -19.30 -17.68 9.40
CA THR A 23 -19.21 -17.35 7.98
C THR A 23 -17.92 -16.60 7.73
N THR A 24 -17.16 -17.06 6.76
CA THR A 24 -15.96 -16.40 6.26
C THR A 24 -16.29 -15.86 4.88
N VAL A 25 -16.02 -14.58 4.66
CA VAL A 25 -16.18 -13.95 3.35
C VAL A 25 -14.80 -13.68 2.80
N HIS A 26 -14.54 -14.21 1.60
CA HIS A 26 -13.33 -13.98 0.83
C HIS A 26 -13.64 -12.97 -0.27
N GLY A 27 -12.97 -11.83 -0.24
CA GLY A 27 -13.07 -10.79 -1.26
C GLY A 27 -11.81 -10.77 -2.12
N ASN A 28 -11.98 -10.80 -3.44
CA ASN A 28 -10.90 -10.63 -4.39
C ASN A 28 -11.25 -9.51 -5.38
N ALA A 29 -10.32 -8.58 -5.59
CA ALA A 29 -10.48 -7.54 -6.61
C ALA A 29 -9.20 -7.35 -7.40
N SER A 30 -9.34 -7.15 -8.72
CA SER A 30 -8.24 -6.84 -9.62
C SER A 30 -8.62 -5.69 -10.55
N ILE A 31 -7.77 -4.66 -10.57
CA ILE A 31 -7.96 -3.45 -11.38
C ILE A 31 -6.71 -3.22 -12.23
N ASN A 32 -6.92 -3.02 -13.52
CA ASN A 32 -5.88 -2.53 -14.42
C ASN A 32 -5.96 -1.01 -14.48
N MET A 33 -4.90 -0.33 -14.07
CA MET A 33 -4.80 1.12 -14.09
C MET A 33 -3.77 1.57 -15.12
N ARG A 34 -4.11 2.62 -15.86
CA ARG A 34 -3.20 3.32 -16.77
C ARG A 34 -3.29 4.82 -16.55
N ILE A 35 -2.16 5.47 -16.48
CA ILE A 35 -2.06 6.93 -16.50
C ILE A 35 -1.50 7.33 -17.86
N ILE A 36 -2.20 8.22 -18.52
CA ILE A 36 -1.88 8.67 -19.88
C ILE A 36 -1.61 10.18 -19.82
N ASN A 37 -0.51 10.62 -20.38
CA ASN A 37 -0.27 12.04 -20.64
C ASN A 37 -1.22 12.47 -21.78
N VAL A 38 -2.17 13.33 -21.45
CA VAL A 38 -3.20 13.75 -22.42
C VAL A 38 -2.61 14.57 -23.57
N ALA A 39 -1.52 15.31 -23.33
CA ALA A 39 -0.88 16.13 -24.36
C ALA A 39 -0.06 15.30 -25.36
N THR A 40 0.60 14.23 -24.90
CA THR A 40 1.47 13.39 -25.74
C THR A 40 0.86 12.04 -26.09
N THR A 41 -0.27 11.68 -25.47
CA THR A 41 -0.94 10.36 -25.57
C THR A 41 -0.05 9.18 -25.11
N GLN A 42 1.06 9.45 -24.50
CA GLN A 42 1.96 8.43 -23.97
C GLN A 42 1.42 7.85 -22.66
N ILE A 43 1.57 6.53 -22.50
CA ILE A 43 1.29 5.85 -21.22
C ILE A 43 2.46 6.11 -20.30
N ILE A 44 2.23 6.89 -19.23
CA ILE A 44 3.24 7.20 -18.20
C ILE A 44 3.33 6.03 -17.21
N TYR A 45 2.21 5.33 -16.97
CA TYR A 45 2.11 4.29 -15.98
C TYR A 45 1.06 3.26 -16.36
N SER A 46 1.36 1.98 -16.19
CA SER A 46 0.42 0.88 -16.41
C SER A 46 0.73 -0.26 -15.44
N LYS A 47 -0.24 -0.58 -14.57
CA LYS A 47 -0.09 -1.67 -13.60
C LYS A 47 -1.43 -2.34 -13.28
N VAL A 48 -1.38 -3.63 -12.98
CA VAL A 48 -2.50 -4.38 -12.43
C VAL A 48 -2.35 -4.41 -10.90
N PHE A 49 -3.39 -3.96 -10.21
CA PHE A 49 -3.51 -4.08 -8.75
C PHE A 49 -4.45 -5.23 -8.43
N SER A 50 -4.01 -6.11 -7.56
CA SER A 50 -4.83 -7.19 -7.03
C SER A 50 -4.85 -7.12 -5.50
N ILE A 51 -6.01 -7.36 -4.93
CA ILE A 51 -6.22 -7.42 -3.48
C ILE A 51 -7.04 -8.65 -3.18
N ASP A 52 -6.58 -9.42 -2.19
CA ASP A 52 -7.31 -10.48 -1.54
C ASP A 52 -7.62 -10.05 -0.10
N LEU A 53 -8.87 -10.22 0.31
CA LEU A 53 -9.33 -9.89 1.65
C LEU A 53 -10.10 -11.06 2.25
N ASP A 54 -9.62 -11.53 3.39
CA ASP A 54 -10.29 -12.54 4.19
C ASP A 54 -10.87 -11.93 5.46
N ARG A 55 -12.19 -12.03 5.63
CA ARG A 55 -12.85 -11.55 6.84
C ARG A 55 -13.74 -12.62 7.46
N LYS A 56 -13.61 -12.82 8.76
CA LYS A 56 -14.43 -13.78 9.54
C LYS A 56 -15.53 -13.02 10.26
N PHE A 57 -16.76 -13.46 10.03
CA PHE A 57 -17.93 -12.96 10.74
C PHE A 57 -18.47 -14.03 11.69
N LYS A 58 -18.80 -13.65 12.91
CA LYS A 58 -19.37 -14.57 13.91
C LYS A 58 -20.87 -14.83 13.69
N GLU A 59 -21.58 -13.81 13.23
CA GLU A 59 -23.00 -13.84 12.84
C GLU A 59 -23.20 -12.85 11.71
N ILE A 60 -23.89 -13.23 10.65
CA ILE A 60 -24.26 -12.34 9.56
C ILE A 60 -25.75 -12.06 9.67
N ASP A 61 -26.12 -10.93 10.24
CA ASP A 61 -27.50 -10.50 10.30
C ASP A 61 -27.99 -9.94 8.95
N ASN A 62 -27.04 -9.44 8.12
CA ASN A 62 -27.36 -8.85 6.81
C ASN A 62 -26.23 -9.03 5.80
N VAL A 63 -26.40 -9.98 4.87
CA VAL A 63 -25.39 -10.30 3.82
C VAL A 63 -25.12 -9.08 2.92
N VAL A 64 -26.13 -8.26 2.62
CA VAL A 64 -25.99 -7.09 1.74
C VAL A 64 -25.10 -6.03 2.40
N GLU A 65 -25.32 -5.73 3.68
CA GLU A 65 -24.53 -4.76 4.43
C GLU A 65 -23.07 -5.20 4.56
N THR A 66 -22.84 -6.47 4.83
CA THR A 66 -21.50 -7.08 4.86
C THR A 66 -20.80 -6.97 3.51
N THR A 67 -21.53 -7.19 2.41
CA THR A 67 -20.98 -7.08 1.05
C THR A 67 -20.58 -5.66 0.73
N LEU A 68 -21.41 -4.68 1.08
CA LEU A 68 -21.10 -3.26 0.87
C LEU A 68 -19.89 -2.80 1.70
N GLU A 69 -19.78 -3.26 2.95
CA GLU A 69 -18.62 -2.99 3.79
C GLU A 69 -17.33 -3.57 3.17
N LEU A 70 -17.36 -4.79 2.66
CA LEU A 70 -16.22 -5.39 1.98
C LEU A 70 -15.81 -4.63 0.71
N ILE A 71 -16.79 -4.22 -0.09
CA ILE A 71 -16.52 -3.40 -1.28
C ILE A 71 -15.86 -2.08 -0.88
N ALA A 72 -16.33 -1.43 0.18
CA ALA A 72 -15.75 -0.18 0.68
C ALA A 72 -14.30 -0.38 1.14
N ILE A 73 -14.01 -1.45 1.88
CA ILE A 73 -12.64 -1.80 2.32
C ILE A 73 -11.74 -2.10 1.12
N LEU A 74 -12.23 -2.85 0.13
CA LEU A 74 -11.48 -3.14 -1.09
C LEU A 74 -11.18 -1.85 -1.87
N ALA A 75 -12.16 -0.97 -2.01
CA ALA A 75 -11.99 0.30 -2.71
C ALA A 75 -10.98 1.23 -2.01
N ASP A 76 -11.04 1.33 -0.68
CA ASP A 76 -10.09 2.11 0.13
C ASP A 76 -8.66 1.57 -0.03
N ASN A 77 -8.48 0.25 0.13
CA ASN A 77 -7.18 -0.40 -0.04
C ASN A 77 -6.59 -0.20 -1.44
N ILE A 78 -7.42 -0.34 -2.49
CA ILE A 78 -6.99 -0.11 -3.87
C ILE A 78 -6.63 1.38 -4.06
N GLY A 79 -7.46 2.29 -3.55
CA GLY A 79 -7.21 3.73 -3.62
C GLY A 79 -5.89 4.13 -2.95
N LYS A 80 -5.63 3.64 -1.74
CA LYS A 80 -4.37 3.86 -1.02
C LYS A 80 -3.16 3.31 -1.79
N ARG A 81 -3.26 2.11 -2.36
CA ARG A 81 -2.17 1.54 -3.18
C ARG A 81 -1.88 2.37 -4.42
N ILE A 82 -2.93 2.82 -5.11
CA ILE A 82 -2.79 3.69 -6.28
C ILE A 82 -2.09 5.01 -5.91
N LEU A 83 -2.55 5.65 -4.82
CA LEU A 83 -1.96 6.91 -4.34
C LEU A 83 -0.49 6.72 -3.97
N ASN A 84 -0.15 5.68 -3.23
CA ASN A 84 1.23 5.40 -2.82
C ASN A 84 2.16 5.07 -3.99
N GLU A 85 1.62 4.50 -5.08
CA GLU A 85 2.43 4.22 -6.27
C GLU A 85 2.69 5.49 -7.10
N ILE A 86 1.68 6.38 -7.23
CA ILE A 86 1.80 7.62 -8.02
C ILE A 86 2.53 8.70 -7.23
N PHE A 87 2.24 8.76 -5.91
CA PHE A 87 2.80 9.74 -4.99
C PHE A 87 3.46 9.03 -3.81
N PRO A 88 4.62 8.38 -4.03
CA PRO A 88 5.30 7.67 -2.96
C PRO A 88 5.65 8.63 -1.82
N ILE A 89 5.41 8.18 -0.60
CA ILE A 89 5.63 8.98 0.60
C ILE A 89 7.12 9.09 0.86
N ARG A 90 7.63 10.30 0.83
CA ARG A 90 9.06 10.59 1.02
C ARG A 90 9.41 10.68 2.49
N VAL A 91 10.61 10.24 2.80
CA VAL A 91 11.23 10.47 4.09
C VAL A 91 11.93 11.82 4.05
N GLU A 92 11.42 12.78 4.82
CA GLU A 92 11.93 14.16 4.86
C GLU A 92 13.07 14.32 5.87
N SER A 93 13.09 13.49 6.92
CA SER A 93 14.16 13.48 7.92
C SER A 93 14.29 12.12 8.59
N ILE A 94 15.52 11.80 8.99
CA ILE A 94 15.85 10.62 9.83
C ILE A 94 16.67 11.10 11.02
N SER A 95 16.26 10.70 12.23
CA SER A 95 16.98 10.99 13.46
C SER A 95 17.00 9.73 14.35
N GLY A 96 18.14 9.02 14.36
CA GLY A 96 18.23 7.71 15.00
C GLY A 96 17.29 6.70 14.38
N SER A 97 16.29 6.24 15.13
CA SER A 97 15.24 5.33 14.65
C SER A 97 13.99 6.06 14.13
N ASP A 98 13.90 7.37 14.33
CA ASP A 98 12.70 8.13 14.01
C ASP A 98 12.78 8.73 12.63
N LEU A 99 11.65 8.69 11.91
CA LEU A 99 11.50 9.28 10.59
C LEU A 99 10.37 10.30 10.58
N ILE A 100 10.58 11.37 9.83
CA ILE A 100 9.53 12.32 9.46
C ILE A 100 9.19 12.08 8.00
N LEU A 101 7.90 11.90 7.74
CA LEU A 101 7.35 11.60 6.42
C LEU A 101 6.61 12.82 5.86
N GLY A 102 6.82 13.11 4.59
CA GLY A 102 6.22 14.24 3.89
C GLY A 102 4.75 13.99 3.46
N SER A 103 4.00 13.25 4.26
CA SER A 103 2.57 12.98 4.02
C SER A 103 1.85 12.79 5.35
N GLY A 104 0.58 13.15 5.39
CA GLY A 104 -0.28 13.01 6.56
C GLY A 104 -1.73 12.81 6.15
N GLY A 105 -2.66 13.06 7.09
CA GLY A 105 -4.09 12.90 6.88
C GLY A 105 -4.51 11.45 6.76
N ASP A 106 -5.52 11.17 5.91
CA ASP A 106 -6.15 9.85 5.80
C ASP A 106 -5.34 8.82 4.98
N ILE A 107 -4.15 9.17 4.50
CA ILE A 107 -3.34 8.28 3.66
C ILE A 107 -2.63 7.21 4.49
N LEU A 108 -2.25 7.57 5.73
CA LEU A 108 -1.53 6.72 6.65
C LEU A 108 -2.37 6.44 7.90
N SER A 109 -2.19 5.27 8.51
CA SER A 109 -2.81 4.94 9.81
C SER A 109 -1.74 4.58 10.84
N VAL A 110 -1.94 5.03 12.08
CA VAL A 110 -1.04 4.69 13.19
C VAL A 110 -1.00 3.19 13.39
N GLY A 111 0.20 2.64 13.56
CA GLY A 111 0.45 1.21 13.73
C GLY A 111 0.69 0.44 12.43
N GLU A 112 0.38 1.00 11.26
CA GLU A 112 0.65 0.37 9.97
C GLU A 112 2.16 0.21 9.72
N LEU A 113 2.51 -0.87 9.03
CA LEU A 113 3.88 -1.20 8.64
C LEU A 113 4.09 -0.91 7.15
N TYR A 114 5.24 -0.32 6.84
CA TYR A 114 5.68 0.01 5.49
C TYR A 114 7.09 -0.47 5.25
N ASN A 115 7.42 -0.79 4.00
CA ASN A 115 8.79 -0.99 3.56
C ASN A 115 9.50 0.37 3.49
N LEU A 116 10.69 0.46 4.08
CA LEU A 116 11.61 1.56 3.85
C LEU A 116 12.44 1.25 2.60
N VAL A 117 12.37 2.14 1.63
CA VAL A 117 12.97 1.95 0.31
C VAL A 117 14.02 3.02 0.06
N GLU A 118 15.21 2.60 -0.33
CA GLU A 118 16.28 3.46 -0.84
C GLU A 118 16.17 3.60 -2.35
N LEU A 119 16.23 4.83 -2.83
CA LEU A 119 16.29 5.16 -4.24
C LEU A 119 17.76 5.20 -4.70
N GLY A 120 18.09 4.35 -5.66
CA GLY A 120 19.37 4.32 -6.34
C GLY A 120 19.41 5.21 -7.57
N ASP A 121 20.27 4.82 -8.52
CA ASP A 121 20.48 5.53 -9.77
C ASP A 121 19.25 5.49 -10.69
N GLU A 122 19.15 6.51 -11.52
CA GLU A 122 18.12 6.59 -12.55
C GLU A 122 18.44 5.65 -13.70
N ILE A 123 17.44 4.89 -14.14
CA ILE A 123 17.57 4.00 -15.30
C ILE A 123 17.11 4.78 -16.53
N ILE A 124 18.01 4.91 -17.51
CA ILE A 124 17.72 5.58 -18.78
C ILE A 124 17.58 4.52 -19.87
N ASP A 125 16.51 4.61 -20.65
CA ASP A 125 16.34 3.79 -21.85
C ASP A 125 17.41 4.13 -22.87
N SER A 126 18.18 3.14 -23.27
CA SER A 126 19.32 3.32 -24.21
C SER A 126 18.89 3.69 -25.64
N TYR A 127 17.65 3.45 -26.01
CA TYR A 127 17.12 3.74 -27.35
C TYR A 127 16.43 5.10 -27.41
N THR A 128 15.62 5.42 -26.40
CA THR A 128 14.79 6.65 -26.41
C THR A 128 15.45 7.78 -25.64
N GLY A 129 16.40 7.48 -24.71
CA GLY A 129 16.98 8.46 -23.78
C GLY A 129 16.01 8.87 -22.67
N GLU A 130 14.83 8.25 -22.58
CA GLU A 130 13.83 8.56 -21.57
C GLU A 130 14.14 7.86 -20.24
N SER A 131 13.73 8.49 -19.12
CA SER A 131 13.85 7.90 -17.80
C SER A 131 12.86 6.74 -17.65
N LEU A 132 13.35 5.57 -17.27
CA LEU A 132 12.55 4.41 -16.88
C LEU A 132 12.26 4.37 -15.36
N GLY A 133 12.73 5.41 -14.62
CA GLY A 133 12.61 5.49 -13.17
C GLY A 133 13.94 5.25 -12.45
N LYS A 134 13.87 5.11 -11.13
CA LYS A 134 15.04 4.85 -10.28
C LYS A 134 15.06 3.41 -9.79
N ILE A 135 16.26 2.88 -9.53
CA ILE A 135 16.44 1.61 -8.85
C ILE A 135 15.86 1.75 -7.44
N GLU A 136 15.03 0.81 -7.03
CA GLU A 136 14.43 0.77 -5.70
C GLU A 136 14.95 -0.46 -4.94
N LYS A 137 15.46 -0.22 -3.73
CA LYS A 137 15.95 -1.29 -2.83
C LYS A 137 15.22 -1.19 -1.50
N VAL A 138 14.49 -2.24 -1.13
CA VAL A 138 13.95 -2.36 0.24
C VAL A 138 15.11 -2.55 1.21
N ILE A 139 15.21 -1.67 2.19
CA ILE A 139 16.31 -1.64 3.17
C ILE A 139 15.85 -1.81 4.61
N GLY A 140 14.55 -1.89 4.83
CA GLY A 140 14.00 -2.07 6.16
C GLY A 140 12.48 -1.99 6.20
N THR A 141 11.97 -1.99 7.43
CA THR A 141 10.54 -1.85 7.74
C THR A 141 10.37 -0.75 8.78
N VAL A 142 9.37 0.08 8.60
CA VAL A 142 8.98 1.17 9.50
C VAL A 142 7.54 1.00 9.96
N ARG A 143 7.23 1.51 11.16
CA ARG A 143 5.88 1.57 11.72
C ARG A 143 5.47 3.02 11.87
N ILE A 144 4.26 3.36 11.44
CA ILE A 144 3.69 4.69 11.65
C ILE A 144 3.36 4.87 13.13
N THR A 145 3.90 5.91 13.75
CA THR A 145 3.73 6.22 15.18
C THR A 145 2.76 7.36 15.42
N GLN A 146 2.71 8.33 14.50
CA GLN A 146 1.82 9.48 14.58
C GLN A 146 1.48 9.98 13.17
N VAL A 147 0.25 10.47 13.01
CA VAL A 147 -0.23 11.06 11.75
C VAL A 147 -0.83 12.43 12.05
N ASP A 148 -0.27 13.47 11.44
CA ASP A 148 -0.78 14.85 11.47
C ASP A 148 -1.35 15.23 10.10
N SER A 149 -1.89 16.43 9.95
CA SER A 149 -2.56 16.85 8.72
C SER A 149 -1.65 16.94 7.49
N GLY A 150 -0.37 17.26 7.65
CA GLY A 150 0.57 17.49 6.54
C GLY A 150 1.82 16.62 6.60
N LEU A 151 2.11 15.99 7.72
CA LEU A 151 3.27 15.12 7.90
C LEU A 151 2.93 13.99 8.87
N SER A 152 3.77 12.96 8.89
CA SER A 152 3.62 11.83 9.80
C SER A 152 4.96 11.43 10.37
N TYR A 153 4.91 10.68 11.47
CA TYR A 153 6.09 10.14 12.13
C TYR A 153 6.06 8.62 12.05
N ALA A 154 7.23 8.05 11.88
CA ALA A 154 7.40 6.60 11.88
C ALA A 154 8.66 6.21 12.64
N GLU A 155 8.69 4.98 13.14
CA GLU A 155 9.88 4.37 13.73
C GLU A 155 10.40 3.23 12.86
N ILE A 156 11.72 3.08 12.80
CA ILE A 156 12.36 1.95 12.14
C ILE A 156 12.20 0.72 13.04
N VAL A 157 11.48 -0.29 12.55
CA VAL A 157 11.29 -1.57 13.24
C VAL A 157 12.44 -2.52 12.94
N LYS A 158 12.88 -2.56 11.67
CA LYS A 158 13.95 -3.43 11.20
C LYS A 158 14.72 -2.74 10.07
N LEU A 159 16.02 -2.85 10.08
CA LEU A 159 16.91 -2.49 8.97
C LEU A 159 17.70 -3.71 8.52
N GLU A 160 17.96 -3.79 7.22
CA GLU A 160 18.89 -4.78 6.65
C GLU A 160 20.34 -4.31 6.78
N ASP A 161 20.57 -2.99 6.78
CA ASP A 161 21.87 -2.35 6.93
C ASP A 161 21.79 -1.19 7.93
N GLU A 162 22.52 -1.32 9.06
CA GLU A 162 22.51 -0.30 10.12
C GLU A 162 23.28 0.98 9.75
N SER A 163 24.10 0.96 8.69
CA SER A 163 24.85 2.14 8.23
C SER A 163 23.92 3.28 7.77
N ILE A 164 22.67 2.98 7.41
CA ILE A 164 21.64 3.95 7.01
C ILE A 164 21.30 4.92 8.15
N ARG A 165 21.42 4.49 9.40
CA ARG A 165 21.20 5.34 10.59
C ARG A 165 22.22 6.48 10.72
N LEU A 166 23.37 6.38 10.06
CA LEU A 166 24.48 7.30 10.18
C LEU A 166 24.49 8.44 9.14
N GLY A 167 23.64 8.38 8.12
CA GLY A 167 23.61 9.40 7.08
C GLY A 167 22.23 9.60 6.48
N PHE A 168 21.69 10.81 6.61
CA PHE A 168 20.48 11.19 5.90
C PHE A 168 20.83 11.93 4.60
N PHE A 169 20.36 11.38 3.49
CA PHE A 169 20.43 12.04 2.20
C PHE A 169 19.01 12.42 1.75
N LYS A 170 18.72 13.70 1.69
CA LYS A 170 17.41 14.21 1.28
C LYS A 170 16.97 13.61 -0.06
N ASN A 171 15.69 13.21 -0.16
CA ASN A 171 15.08 12.61 -1.35
C ASN A 171 15.64 11.24 -1.77
N LYS A 172 16.39 10.56 -0.91
CA LYS A 172 16.93 9.23 -1.18
C LYS A 172 16.03 8.09 -0.68
N PHE A 173 15.15 8.39 0.26
CA PHE A 173 14.31 7.39 0.91
C PHE A 173 12.84 7.69 0.73
N LEU A 174 12.05 6.63 0.60
CA LEU A 174 10.59 6.67 0.60
C LEU A 174 10.03 5.45 1.34
N ILE A 175 8.76 5.49 1.68
CA ILE A 175 8.06 4.31 2.20
C ILE A 175 7.03 3.81 1.20
N LYS A 176 6.88 2.48 1.13
CA LYS A 176 5.89 1.79 0.29
C LYS A 176 5.13 0.75 1.10
N PRO A 177 3.84 0.50 0.80
CA PRO A 177 3.09 -0.57 1.45
C PRO A 177 3.80 -1.92 1.34
N ILE A 178 3.71 -2.73 2.38
CA ILE A 178 4.16 -4.13 2.33
C ILE A 178 3.16 -4.87 1.44
N ILE A 179 3.66 -5.45 0.35
CA ILE A 179 2.86 -6.27 -0.56
C ILE A 179 3.03 -7.71 -0.09
N GLU A 180 1.97 -8.29 0.47
CA GLU A 180 1.87 -9.73 0.70
C GLU A 180 1.46 -10.46 -0.59
#